data_fc5f5a8986f381369783a9db49aa32cc
#
_entry.id   fc5f5a8986f381369783a9db49aa32cc
#
_cell.length_a   1.000
_cell.length_b   1.000
_cell.length_c   1.000
_cell.angle_alpha   90.00
_cell.angle_beta   90.00
_cell.angle_gamma   90.00
#
_symmetry.space_group_name_H-M   'P 1'
#
loop_
_entity.id
_entity.type
_entity.pdbx_description
1 polymer ?
#
loop_
_entity_poly.entity_id
_entity_poly.type
_entity_poly.pdbx_seq_one_letter_code
_entity_poly.pdbx_strand_id
1 'polypeptide(L)'
;MTTFAKHYSKKHISLLRNMIEIRKTEIAELSILMELFEQGKRIMRKSGNMKQWTGGYPDEELVKKDIENGHSYVCLDEERNIVGTFTFIQGNDPTYARIYEGAWSDDTRPYGVIHRLASTEQSKGVASACLQWCYRQIPNLRADTHRDNHILQHILKKHGFQYCGIIYLHNGDERLAFQKL
;
A
#
# COMPACT_ATOMS: atom_id res chain seq x y z
N MET A 1 -14.70 42.91 28.05
CA MET A 1 -13.73 41.87 27.66
C MET A 1 -14.50 40.57 27.40
N THR A 2 -14.78 40.28 26.15
CA THR A 2 -15.67 39.15 25.76
C THR A 2 -14.81 38.02 25.18
N THR A 3 -14.76 36.92 25.91
CA THR A 3 -14.00 35.73 25.58
C THR A 3 -14.73 34.97 24.47
N PHE A 4 -14.21 35.02 23.23
CA PHE A 4 -14.65 34.16 22.14
C PHE A 4 -14.02 32.76 22.31
N ALA A 5 -14.70 31.87 23.02
CA ALA A 5 -14.40 30.44 22.98
C ALA A 5 -14.88 29.88 21.63
N LYS A 6 -13.95 29.57 20.72
CA LYS A 6 -14.25 28.88 19.47
C LYS A 6 -14.78 27.48 19.79
N HIS A 7 -16.06 27.26 19.60
CA HIS A 7 -16.69 25.93 19.55
C HIS A 7 -16.21 25.20 18.30
N TYR A 8 -15.11 24.48 18.39
CA TYR A 8 -14.79 23.48 17.38
C TYR A 8 -15.70 22.27 17.61
N SER A 9 -16.60 22.00 16.69
CA SER A 9 -17.51 20.86 16.72
C SER A 9 -16.71 19.57 16.87
N LYS A 10 -17.19 18.63 17.72
CA LYS A 10 -16.61 17.28 17.92
C LYS A 10 -16.39 16.54 16.58
N LYS A 11 -17.13 16.89 15.54
CA LYS A 11 -16.99 16.37 14.18
C LYS A 11 -15.71 16.87 13.48
N HIS A 12 -15.27 18.11 13.74
CA HIS A 12 -14.00 18.65 13.23
C HIS A 12 -12.79 18.03 13.95
N ILE A 13 -12.92 17.77 15.25
CA ILE A 13 -11.87 17.09 16.05
C ILE A 13 -11.74 15.63 15.62
N SER A 14 -12.86 14.95 15.25
CA SER A 14 -12.84 13.58 14.72
C SER A 14 -12.24 13.48 13.30
N LEU A 15 -12.34 14.52 12.50
CA LEU A 15 -11.73 14.58 11.16
C LEU A 15 -10.21 14.81 11.22
N LEU A 16 -9.70 15.42 12.26
CA LEU A 16 -8.26 15.62 12.49
C LEU A 16 -7.59 14.36 13.07
N ARG A 17 -8.35 13.45 13.69
CA ARG A 17 -7.86 12.29 14.44
C ARG A 17 -7.32 11.12 13.63
N ASN A 18 -7.09 11.24 12.32
CA ASN A 18 -6.52 10.17 11.49
C ASN A 18 -5.71 10.71 10.29
N MET A 19 -4.95 11.79 10.50
CA MET A 19 -4.06 12.27 9.44
C MET A 19 -2.82 11.37 9.39
N ILE A 20 -2.74 10.55 8.35
CA ILE A 20 -1.54 9.79 8.04
C ILE A 20 -0.62 10.67 7.18
N GLU A 21 0.55 11.00 7.72
CA GLU A 21 1.63 11.64 6.97
C GLU A 21 2.42 10.56 6.20
N ILE A 22 2.79 10.84 4.95
CA ILE A 22 3.57 9.90 4.13
C ILE A 22 4.85 10.59 3.69
N ARG A 23 5.97 9.92 3.93
CA ARG A 23 7.30 10.36 3.47
C ARG A 23 8.15 9.18 3.01
N LYS A 24 9.26 9.48 2.37
CA LYS A 24 10.25 8.45 2.03
C LYS A 24 10.83 7.82 3.29
N THR A 25 11.10 6.51 3.19
CA THR A 25 11.78 5.76 4.23
C THR A 25 13.27 6.14 4.29
N GLU A 26 13.81 6.23 5.49
CA GLU A 26 15.25 6.36 5.73
C GLU A 26 15.87 4.98 5.99
N ILE A 27 17.13 4.79 5.61
CA ILE A 27 17.80 3.48 5.76
C ILE A 27 17.88 3.01 7.22
N ALA A 28 17.97 3.93 8.16
CA ALA A 28 17.96 3.64 9.59
C ALA A 28 16.64 3.01 10.09
N GLU A 29 15.57 3.08 9.29
CA GLU A 29 14.23 2.56 9.61
C GLU A 29 13.99 1.14 9.10
N LEU A 30 14.99 0.54 8.43
CA LEU A 30 14.87 -0.78 7.82
C LEU A 30 14.34 -1.86 8.79
N SER A 31 14.86 -1.90 10.01
CA SER A 31 14.40 -2.87 11.03
C SER A 31 12.92 -2.69 11.39
N ILE A 32 12.43 -1.44 11.45
CA ILE A 32 11.02 -1.14 11.73
C ILE A 32 10.15 -1.65 10.58
N LEU A 33 10.59 -1.48 9.33
CA LEU A 33 9.86 -2.01 8.18
C LEU A 33 9.77 -3.53 8.20
N MET A 34 10.87 -4.21 8.54
CA MET A 34 10.87 -5.67 8.64
C MET A 34 9.87 -6.16 9.70
N GLU A 35 9.77 -5.48 10.85
CA GLU A 35 8.74 -5.76 11.85
C GLU A 35 7.31 -5.54 11.33
N LEU A 36 7.07 -4.46 10.56
CA LEU A 36 5.79 -4.20 9.92
C LEU A 36 5.41 -5.30 8.92
N PHE A 37 6.37 -5.79 8.14
CA PHE A 37 6.11 -6.91 7.22
C PHE A 37 5.76 -8.19 7.97
N GLU A 38 6.39 -8.48 9.10
CA GLU A 38 6.01 -9.62 9.94
C GLU A 38 4.61 -9.45 10.54
N GLN A 39 4.21 -8.23 10.94
CA GLN A 39 2.84 -7.95 11.35
C GLN A 39 1.85 -8.17 10.19
N GLY A 40 2.17 -7.68 8.99
CA GLY A 40 1.38 -7.89 7.77
C GLY A 40 1.19 -9.38 7.45
N LYS A 41 2.25 -10.19 7.57
CA LYS A 41 2.17 -11.65 7.41
C LYS A 41 1.20 -12.27 8.43
N ARG A 42 1.27 -11.87 9.70
CA ARG A 42 0.34 -12.36 10.74
C ARG A 42 -1.11 -12.00 10.42
N ILE A 43 -1.39 -10.77 9.98
CA ILE A 43 -2.73 -10.35 9.55
C ILE A 43 -3.23 -11.22 8.40
N MET A 44 -2.40 -11.44 7.39
CA MET A 44 -2.75 -12.30 6.25
C MET A 44 -3.08 -13.72 6.69
N ARG A 45 -2.25 -14.35 7.54
CA ARG A 45 -2.49 -15.72 8.04
C ARG A 45 -3.78 -15.81 8.86
N LYS A 46 -4.06 -14.85 9.73
CA LYS A 46 -5.33 -14.77 10.50
C LYS A 46 -6.55 -14.66 9.59
N SER A 47 -6.42 -14.05 8.42
CA SER A 47 -7.52 -13.90 7.44
C SER A 47 -7.63 -15.04 6.41
N GLY A 48 -6.83 -16.11 6.56
CA GLY A 48 -6.85 -17.27 5.66
C GLY A 48 -5.93 -17.16 4.45
N ASN A 49 -5.21 -16.06 4.26
CA ASN A 49 -4.24 -15.89 3.20
C ASN A 49 -2.89 -16.52 3.60
N MET A 50 -2.74 -17.81 3.32
CA MET A 50 -1.59 -18.62 3.74
C MET A 50 -0.42 -18.59 2.76
N LYS A 51 -0.65 -18.17 1.51
CA LYS A 51 0.30 -18.35 0.41
C LYS A 51 1.01 -17.07 -0.03
N GLN A 52 0.50 -15.91 0.31
CA GLN A 52 1.17 -14.63 -0.02
C GLN A 52 2.27 -14.33 1.00
N TRP A 53 3.37 -13.79 0.54
CA TRP A 53 4.54 -13.45 1.35
C TRP A 53 5.11 -14.64 2.14
N THR A 54 5.39 -15.72 1.42
CA THR A 54 6.06 -16.92 1.92
C THR A 54 7.55 -16.92 1.53
N GLY A 55 8.31 -17.91 2.01
CA GLY A 55 9.72 -18.08 1.62
C GLY A 55 10.64 -16.92 2.00
N GLY A 56 10.35 -16.20 3.09
CA GLY A 56 11.16 -15.07 3.54
C GLY A 56 10.84 -13.74 2.86
N TYR A 57 9.90 -13.72 1.91
CA TYR A 57 9.51 -12.48 1.20
C TYR A 57 8.62 -11.57 2.08
N PRO A 58 8.75 -10.23 2.01
CA PRO A 58 9.92 -9.53 1.47
C PRO A 58 11.13 -9.73 2.38
N ASP A 59 12.30 -9.97 1.79
CA ASP A 59 13.54 -10.05 2.53
C ASP A 59 14.18 -8.66 2.76
N GLU A 60 15.16 -8.62 3.64
CA GLU A 60 15.82 -7.38 4.05
C GLU A 60 16.57 -6.72 2.88
N GLU A 61 17.20 -7.51 1.99
CA GLU A 61 17.95 -7.00 0.85
C GLU A 61 17.03 -6.29 -0.15
N LEU A 62 15.86 -6.88 -0.43
CA LEU A 62 14.86 -6.27 -1.28
C LEU A 62 14.35 -4.95 -0.70
N VAL A 63 14.02 -4.93 0.60
CA VAL A 63 13.51 -3.74 1.28
C VAL A 63 14.58 -2.65 1.30
N LYS A 64 15.83 -2.99 1.59
CA LYS A 64 16.97 -2.07 1.52
C LYS A 64 17.11 -1.45 0.13
N LYS A 65 17.04 -2.26 -0.92
CA LYS A 65 17.09 -1.80 -2.31
C LYS A 65 15.93 -0.85 -2.65
N ASP A 66 14.72 -1.12 -2.16
CA ASP A 66 13.60 -0.20 -2.34
C ASP A 66 13.85 1.17 -1.68
N ILE A 67 14.48 1.18 -0.49
CA ILE A 67 14.85 2.40 0.20
C ILE A 67 15.91 3.17 -0.58
N GLU A 68 16.99 2.50 -0.97
CA GLU A 68 18.11 3.10 -1.72
C GLU A 68 17.66 3.68 -3.08
N ASN A 69 16.71 3.02 -3.74
CA ASN A 69 16.10 3.51 -4.99
C ASN A 69 15.06 4.62 -4.77
N GLY A 70 14.75 4.97 -3.52
CA GLY A 70 13.74 5.99 -3.19
C GLY A 70 12.30 5.56 -3.51
N HIS A 71 12.03 4.26 -3.57
CA HIS A 71 10.71 3.70 -3.82
C HIS A 71 9.94 3.34 -2.55
N SER A 72 10.62 3.24 -1.40
CA SER A 72 10.02 2.92 -0.11
C SER A 72 9.49 4.15 0.61
N TYR A 73 8.30 4.02 1.20
CA TYR A 73 7.61 5.07 1.93
C TYR A 73 7.10 4.55 3.27
N VAL A 74 7.11 5.41 4.28
CA VAL A 74 6.51 5.16 5.60
C VAL A 74 5.28 6.04 5.79
N CYS A 75 4.35 5.50 6.58
CA CYS A 75 3.13 6.16 7.02
C CYS A 75 3.26 6.46 8.51
N LEU A 76 3.11 7.72 8.87
CA LEU A 76 3.23 8.21 10.24
C LEU A 76 1.85 8.58 10.77
N ASP A 77 1.59 8.24 12.03
CA ASP A 77 0.44 8.76 12.76
C ASP A 77 0.69 10.19 13.27
N GLU A 78 -0.29 10.75 14.00
CA GLU A 78 -0.20 12.11 14.56
C GLU A 78 0.93 12.26 15.59
N GLU A 79 1.35 11.18 16.23
CA GLU A 79 2.46 11.12 17.18
C GLU A 79 3.81 10.87 16.49
N ARG A 80 3.79 10.81 15.13
CA ARG A 80 4.94 10.51 14.26
C ARG A 80 5.51 9.10 14.42
N ASN A 81 4.74 8.16 14.96
CA ASN A 81 5.11 6.75 14.94
C ASN A 81 4.92 6.17 13.55
N ILE A 82 5.81 5.29 13.13
CA ILE A 82 5.66 4.55 11.87
C ILE A 82 4.60 3.47 12.06
N VAL A 83 3.46 3.63 11.40
CA VAL A 83 2.30 2.73 11.51
C VAL A 83 2.03 1.94 10.23
N GLY A 84 2.79 2.19 9.18
CA GLY A 84 2.69 1.46 7.93
C GLY A 84 3.83 1.77 6.97
N THR A 85 3.93 0.96 5.93
CA THR A 85 4.90 1.10 4.85
C THR A 85 4.32 0.60 3.55
N PHE A 86 4.83 1.10 2.43
CA PHE A 86 4.55 0.59 1.09
C PHE A 86 5.69 0.96 0.14
N THR A 87 5.77 0.24 -0.96
CA THR A 87 6.66 0.58 -2.08
C THR A 87 5.82 1.16 -3.20
N PHE A 88 6.28 2.26 -3.79
CA PHE A 88 5.63 2.93 -4.91
C PHE A 88 6.63 3.19 -6.02
N ILE A 89 6.37 2.62 -7.19
CA ILE A 89 7.23 2.72 -8.38
C ILE A 89 6.43 3.41 -9.48
N GLN A 90 6.94 4.52 -10.01
CA GLN A 90 6.38 5.17 -11.19
C GLN A 90 7.17 4.71 -12.43
N GLY A 91 6.45 4.25 -13.44
CA GLY A 91 7.02 3.75 -14.68
C GLY A 91 6.80 2.25 -14.88
N ASN A 92 7.52 1.70 -15.86
CA ASN A 92 7.34 0.32 -16.26
C ASN A 92 7.89 -0.65 -15.20
N ASP A 93 7.00 -1.48 -14.68
CA ASP A 93 7.35 -2.64 -13.86
C ASP A 93 7.26 -3.90 -14.73
N PRO A 94 8.34 -4.67 -14.87
CA PRO A 94 8.34 -5.87 -15.73
C PRO A 94 7.26 -6.88 -15.40
N THR A 95 6.86 -7.00 -14.11
CA THR A 95 5.80 -7.89 -13.64
C THR A 95 4.44 -7.51 -14.24
N TYR A 96 4.24 -6.23 -14.57
CA TYR A 96 3.00 -5.69 -15.11
C TYR A 96 3.02 -5.51 -16.62
N ALA A 97 4.11 -5.90 -17.29
CA ALA A 97 4.22 -5.79 -18.74
C ALA A 97 3.27 -6.72 -19.50
N ARG A 98 2.85 -7.82 -18.86
CA ARG A 98 1.95 -8.82 -19.47
C ARG A 98 0.81 -9.16 -18.53
N ILE A 99 -0.42 -9.11 -19.06
CA ILE A 99 -1.62 -9.50 -18.35
C ILE A 99 -2.30 -10.66 -19.08
N TYR A 100 -2.94 -11.54 -18.32
CA TYR A 100 -3.63 -12.74 -18.80
C TYR A 100 -5.08 -12.71 -18.34
N GLU A 101 -5.95 -13.42 -19.05
CA GLU A 101 -7.38 -13.55 -18.73
C GLU A 101 -8.10 -12.20 -18.57
N GLY A 102 -7.63 -11.21 -19.32
CA GLY A 102 -8.17 -9.87 -19.28
C GLY A 102 -7.26 -8.85 -19.94
N ALA A 103 -7.44 -7.58 -19.63
CA ALA A 103 -6.64 -6.49 -20.16
C ALA A 103 -6.56 -5.33 -19.17
N TRP A 104 -5.50 -4.55 -19.20
CA TRP A 104 -5.44 -3.26 -18.52
C TRP A 104 -6.51 -2.33 -19.08
N SER A 105 -7.16 -1.57 -18.18
CA SER A 105 -8.16 -0.56 -18.58
C SER A 105 -7.54 0.56 -19.42
N ASP A 106 -6.28 0.88 -19.14
CA ASP A 106 -5.43 1.76 -19.96
C ASP A 106 -3.97 1.31 -19.85
N ASP A 107 -3.40 0.91 -20.99
CA ASP A 107 -1.99 0.50 -21.11
C ASP A 107 -1.16 1.50 -21.93
N THR A 108 -1.71 2.66 -22.25
CA THR A 108 -1.09 3.68 -23.10
C THR A 108 -0.43 4.80 -22.31
N ARG A 109 -0.96 5.12 -21.14
CA ARG A 109 -0.44 6.20 -20.27
C ARG A 109 0.55 5.66 -19.24
N PRO A 110 1.51 6.50 -18.80
CA PRO A 110 2.33 6.17 -17.65
C PRO A 110 1.50 5.78 -16.42
N TYR A 111 1.99 4.84 -15.63
CA TYR A 111 1.31 4.35 -14.44
C TYR A 111 2.25 4.24 -13.25
N GLY A 112 1.67 4.17 -12.05
CA GLY A 112 2.38 3.84 -10.83
C GLY A 112 1.95 2.48 -10.30
N VAL A 113 2.88 1.74 -9.70
CA VAL A 113 2.64 0.42 -9.10
C VAL A 113 2.83 0.50 -7.59
N ILE A 114 1.87 -0.06 -6.85
CA ILE A 114 1.90 -0.13 -5.40
C ILE A 114 2.22 -1.55 -4.98
N HIS A 115 3.32 -1.73 -4.26
CA HIS A 115 3.79 -3.01 -3.75
C HIS A 115 3.96 -3.00 -2.23
N ARG A 116 3.98 -4.17 -1.63
CA ARG A 116 4.42 -4.41 -0.24
C ARG A 116 3.76 -3.50 0.80
N LEU A 117 2.46 -3.24 0.61
CA LEU A 117 1.68 -2.46 1.57
C LEU A 117 1.47 -3.27 2.85
N ALA A 118 1.95 -2.73 3.96
CA ALA A 118 1.78 -3.28 5.29
C ALA A 118 1.43 -2.19 6.31
N SER A 119 0.74 -2.57 7.37
CA SER A 119 0.43 -1.68 8.49
C SER A 119 0.41 -2.45 9.81
N THR A 120 0.50 -1.73 10.92
CA THR A 120 0.26 -2.33 12.24
C THR A 120 -1.18 -2.82 12.36
N GLU A 121 -1.42 -3.81 13.24
CA GLU A 121 -2.77 -4.35 13.49
C GLU A 121 -3.72 -3.29 14.09
N GLN A 122 -3.19 -2.34 14.85
CA GLN A 122 -3.98 -1.31 15.56
C GLN A 122 -4.34 -0.13 14.68
N SER A 123 -3.56 0.15 13.63
CA SER A 123 -3.73 1.34 12.81
C SER A 123 -4.80 1.16 11.75
N LYS A 124 -5.74 2.11 11.71
CA LYS A 124 -6.83 2.12 10.72
C LYS A 124 -6.58 3.18 9.65
N GLY A 125 -7.00 2.91 8.43
CA GLY A 125 -6.97 3.89 7.35
C GLY A 125 -5.64 4.02 6.63
N VAL A 126 -4.56 3.33 7.05
CA VAL A 126 -3.23 3.38 6.43
C VAL A 126 -3.29 3.04 4.94
N ALA A 127 -3.87 1.90 4.59
CA ALA A 127 -3.99 1.50 3.18
C ALA A 127 -4.78 2.55 2.35
N SER A 128 -5.87 3.09 2.91
CA SER A 128 -6.64 4.14 2.25
C SER A 128 -5.81 5.40 2.01
N ALA A 129 -5.02 5.83 2.99
CA ALA A 129 -4.13 6.98 2.86
C ALA A 129 -3.06 6.75 1.79
N CYS A 130 -2.44 5.55 1.76
CA CYS A 130 -1.46 5.17 0.74
C CYS A 130 -2.05 5.23 -0.68
N LEU A 131 -3.21 4.60 -0.90
CA LEU A 131 -3.85 4.57 -2.22
C LEU A 131 -4.22 5.98 -2.70
N GLN A 132 -4.74 6.83 -1.81
CA GLN A 132 -5.08 8.22 -2.13
C GLN A 132 -3.82 9.06 -2.40
N TRP A 133 -2.77 8.86 -1.62
CA TRP A 133 -1.50 9.56 -1.81
C TRP A 133 -0.87 9.20 -3.16
N CYS A 134 -0.77 7.90 -3.48
CA CYS A 134 -0.25 7.42 -4.77
C CYS A 134 -1.06 7.96 -5.95
N TYR A 135 -2.40 8.00 -5.83
CA TYR A 135 -3.28 8.52 -6.88
C TYR A 135 -3.06 10.02 -7.16
N ARG A 136 -2.70 10.80 -6.13
CA ARG A 136 -2.32 12.21 -6.32
C ARG A 136 -0.96 12.37 -7.00
N GLN A 137 -0.05 11.38 -6.90
CA GLN A 137 1.22 11.42 -7.61
C GLN A 137 1.07 11.11 -9.11
N ILE A 138 0.27 10.11 -9.44
CA ILE A 138 -0.06 9.71 -10.80
C ILE A 138 -1.45 9.08 -10.86
N PRO A 139 -2.41 9.67 -11.65
CA PRO A 139 -3.79 9.18 -11.69
C PRO A 139 -3.97 8.00 -12.67
N ASN A 140 -3.10 7.05 -12.61
CA ASN A 140 -3.17 5.73 -13.26
C ASN A 140 -2.37 4.77 -12.39
N LEU A 141 -3.04 3.97 -11.59
CA LEU A 141 -2.40 3.10 -10.61
C LEU A 141 -2.68 1.64 -10.91
N ARG A 142 -1.64 0.81 -10.75
CA ARG A 142 -1.75 -0.65 -10.78
C ARG A 142 -1.36 -1.24 -9.44
N ALA A 143 -2.02 -2.32 -9.05
CA ALA A 143 -1.72 -3.10 -7.86
C ALA A 143 -2.10 -4.55 -8.10
N ASP A 144 -1.47 -5.46 -7.38
CA ASP A 144 -1.82 -6.86 -7.40
C ASP A 144 -1.99 -7.44 -6.00
N THR A 145 -2.66 -8.57 -5.92
CA THR A 145 -2.76 -9.32 -4.66
C THR A 145 -3.06 -10.80 -4.90
N HIS A 146 -2.79 -11.62 -3.90
CA HIS A 146 -3.17 -13.03 -3.93
C HIS A 146 -4.71 -13.18 -3.88
N ARG A 147 -5.24 -14.24 -4.51
CA ARG A 147 -6.70 -14.53 -4.53
C ARG A 147 -7.30 -14.68 -3.13
N ASP A 148 -6.54 -15.16 -2.15
CA ASP A 148 -6.98 -15.33 -0.77
C ASP A 148 -6.87 -14.03 0.07
N ASN A 149 -6.30 -12.96 -0.47
CA ASN A 149 -6.20 -11.68 0.23
C ASN A 149 -7.48 -10.86 0.05
N HIS A 150 -8.56 -11.32 0.65
CA HIS A 150 -9.87 -10.65 0.55
C HIS A 150 -9.86 -9.25 1.16
N ILE A 151 -9.02 -9.02 2.17
CA ILE A 151 -8.87 -7.71 2.82
C ILE A 151 -8.39 -6.68 1.80
N LEU A 152 -7.27 -6.93 1.13
CA LEU A 152 -6.72 -5.98 0.15
C LEU A 152 -7.61 -5.84 -1.07
N GLN A 153 -8.20 -6.95 -1.57
CA GLN A 153 -9.17 -6.88 -2.67
C GLN A 153 -10.35 -5.96 -2.34
N HIS A 154 -10.91 -6.07 -1.12
CA HIS A 154 -11.99 -5.19 -0.67
C HIS A 154 -11.54 -3.73 -0.63
N ILE A 155 -10.36 -3.44 -0.08
CA ILE A 155 -9.81 -2.08 0.00
C ILE A 155 -9.60 -1.51 -1.40
N LEU A 156 -8.98 -2.26 -2.32
CA LEU A 156 -8.76 -1.81 -3.70
C LEU A 156 -10.09 -1.45 -4.38
N LYS A 157 -11.08 -2.33 -4.33
CA LYS A 157 -12.42 -2.10 -4.90
C LYS A 157 -13.10 -0.86 -4.30
N LYS A 158 -13.05 -0.72 -2.98
CA LYS A 158 -13.59 0.46 -2.25
C LYS A 158 -12.96 1.77 -2.72
N HIS A 159 -11.69 1.73 -3.14
CA HIS A 159 -10.97 2.90 -3.65
C HIS A 159 -11.03 3.06 -5.17
N GLY A 160 -11.92 2.34 -5.84
CA GLY A 160 -12.20 2.51 -7.28
C GLY A 160 -11.25 1.74 -8.20
N PHE A 161 -10.44 0.82 -7.68
CA PHE A 161 -9.69 -0.11 -8.51
C PHE A 161 -10.63 -1.15 -9.11
N GLN A 162 -10.43 -1.45 -10.39
CA GLN A 162 -11.15 -2.47 -11.12
C GLN A 162 -10.23 -3.68 -11.34
N TYR A 163 -10.80 -4.87 -11.25
CA TYR A 163 -10.10 -6.09 -11.64
C TYR A 163 -9.86 -6.09 -13.14
N CYS A 164 -8.63 -6.37 -13.55
CA CYS A 164 -8.20 -6.33 -14.94
C CYS A 164 -7.82 -7.70 -15.51
N GLY A 165 -7.45 -8.66 -14.67
CA GLY A 165 -6.97 -9.97 -15.11
C GLY A 165 -5.93 -10.53 -14.15
N ILE A 166 -5.03 -11.36 -14.69
CA ILE A 166 -4.01 -12.09 -13.93
C ILE A 166 -2.62 -11.67 -14.40
N ILE A 167 -1.70 -11.48 -13.45
CA ILE A 167 -0.27 -11.38 -13.71
C ILE A 167 0.47 -12.51 -13.00
N TYR A 168 1.68 -12.81 -13.44
CA TYR A 168 2.55 -13.79 -12.80
C TYR A 168 3.82 -13.12 -12.31
N LEU A 169 4.18 -13.42 -11.06
CA LEU A 169 5.44 -12.99 -10.48
C LEU A 169 6.61 -13.78 -11.10
N HIS A 170 7.85 -13.34 -10.86
CA HIS A 170 9.04 -14.02 -11.39
C HIS A 170 9.17 -15.49 -10.96
N ASN A 171 8.63 -15.84 -9.81
CA ASN A 171 8.59 -17.21 -9.29
C ASN A 171 7.41 -18.03 -9.84
N GLY A 172 6.61 -17.48 -10.73
CA GLY A 172 5.44 -18.12 -11.33
C GLY A 172 4.15 -18.00 -10.52
N ASP A 173 4.17 -17.36 -9.37
CA ASP A 173 2.98 -17.17 -8.55
C ASP A 173 1.96 -16.25 -9.23
N GLU A 174 0.72 -16.72 -9.27
CA GLU A 174 -0.41 -15.97 -9.80
C GLU A 174 -0.84 -14.84 -8.87
N ARG A 175 -1.19 -13.70 -9.45
CA ARG A 175 -1.77 -12.55 -8.76
C ARG A 175 -2.96 -11.99 -9.52
N LEU A 176 -3.99 -11.59 -8.78
CA LEU A 176 -5.10 -10.81 -9.31
C LEU A 176 -4.62 -9.37 -9.51
N ALA A 177 -4.76 -8.87 -10.72
CA ALA A 177 -4.30 -7.55 -11.13
C ALA A 177 -5.46 -6.53 -11.13
N PHE A 178 -5.19 -5.35 -10.62
CA PHE A 178 -6.14 -4.27 -10.49
C PHE A 178 -5.58 -2.97 -11.04
N GLN A 179 -6.44 -2.13 -11.63
CA GLN A 179 -6.09 -0.79 -12.09
C GLN A 179 -7.13 0.23 -11.65
N LYS A 180 -6.66 1.44 -11.37
CA LYS A 180 -7.47 2.63 -11.13
C LYS A 180 -7.01 3.75 -12.04
N LEU A 181 -7.97 4.38 -12.76
CA LEU A 181 -7.81 5.55 -13.61
C LEU A 181 -8.39 6.81 -12.95
#